data_5cd70c48028b184422051de936a5b98c
#
_entry.id   5cd70c48028b184422051de936a5b98c
#
_cell.length_a   1.000
_cell.length_b   1.000
_cell.length_c   1.000
_cell.angle_alpha   90.00
_cell.angle_beta   90.00
_cell.angle_gamma   90.00
#
_symmetry.space_group_name_H-M   'P 1'
#
loop_
_entity.id
_entity.type
_entity.pdbx_description
1 polymer ?
#
loop_
_entity_poly.entity_id
_entity_poly.type
_entity_poly.pdbx_seq_one_letter_code
_entity_poly.pdbx_strand_id
1 'polypeptide(L)'
;MKSLLRRIFNKITLERFPGIFRPHSLPYISGDTFRNYSKYVFDEVKTFNPKDVKKNDVVFVNSELVELYFKIQNPKIVNKYILISHNSDKSLSKKDLNLKNENIIHWFAQNLEVESSDAFSLIPIGIENKRWLRYGLNQRFKIKNNKTKFIIASFNEF
;
A
#
# COMPACT_ATOMS: atom_id res chain seq x y z
N MET A 1 27.35 3.24 20.13
CA MET A 1 26.94 1.82 20.21
C MET A 1 25.47 1.60 19.81
N LYS A 2 24.50 2.26 20.45
CA LYS A 2 23.06 2.12 20.11
C LYS A 2 22.71 2.42 18.62
N SER A 3 23.39 3.38 18.00
CA SER A 3 23.14 3.74 16.57
C SER A 3 23.64 2.68 15.59
N LEU A 4 24.77 2.05 15.87
CA LEU A 4 25.34 0.99 15.04
C LEU A 4 24.51 -0.30 15.12
N LEU A 5 24.12 -0.71 16.33
CA LEU A 5 23.23 -1.86 16.53
C LEU A 5 21.89 -1.67 15.84
N ARG A 6 21.32 -0.45 15.91
CA ARG A 6 20.08 -0.10 15.21
C ARG A 6 20.24 -0.17 13.67
N ARG A 7 21.38 0.27 13.13
CA ARG A 7 21.69 0.17 11.69
C ARG A 7 21.83 -1.29 11.24
N ILE A 8 22.52 -2.12 12.02
CA ILE A 8 22.68 -3.56 11.75
C ILE A 8 21.32 -4.26 11.83
N PHE A 9 20.54 -4.01 12.87
CA PHE A 9 19.20 -4.57 13.03
C PHE A 9 18.28 -4.18 11.87
N ASN A 10 18.26 -2.90 11.48
CA ASN A 10 17.46 -2.44 10.35
C ASN A 10 17.91 -3.10 9.03
N LYS A 11 19.23 -3.20 8.78
CA LYS A 11 19.75 -3.83 7.57
C LYS A 11 19.40 -5.32 7.49
N ILE A 12 19.46 -6.04 8.59
CA ILE A 12 19.16 -7.48 8.63
C ILE A 12 17.65 -7.73 8.54
N THR A 13 16.84 -6.99 9.31
CA THR A 13 15.41 -7.26 9.42
C THR A 13 14.58 -6.67 8.28
N LEU A 14 14.97 -5.50 7.77
CA LEU A 14 14.18 -4.78 6.77
C LEU A 14 14.56 -5.17 5.33
N GLU A 15 15.83 -5.47 5.07
CA GLU A 15 16.28 -5.85 3.72
C GLU A 15 16.17 -7.36 3.45
N ARG A 16 16.44 -8.20 4.45
CA ARG A 16 16.35 -9.67 4.31
C ARG A 16 14.99 -10.26 4.64
N PHE A 17 14.22 -9.58 5.51
CA PHE A 17 12.92 -10.07 5.97
C PHE A 17 11.85 -8.97 5.89
N PRO A 18 11.55 -8.48 4.71
CA PRO A 18 10.61 -7.35 4.53
C PRO A 18 9.19 -7.67 5.02
N GLY A 19 8.87 -8.93 5.28
CA GLY A 19 7.59 -9.36 5.80
C GLY A 19 7.45 -9.35 7.32
N ILE A 20 8.57 -9.35 8.05
CA ILE A 20 8.55 -9.51 9.50
C ILE A 20 8.18 -8.21 10.22
N PHE A 21 8.57 -7.07 9.67
CA PHE A 21 8.36 -5.78 10.31
C PHE A 21 7.77 -4.75 9.34
N ARG A 22 6.44 -4.71 9.28
CA ARG A 22 5.68 -3.73 8.50
C ARG A 22 4.71 -2.95 9.38
N PRO A 23 5.22 -2.08 10.29
CA PRO A 23 4.36 -1.30 11.17
C PRO A 23 3.61 -0.25 10.36
N HIS A 24 2.35 0.00 10.77
CA HIS A 24 1.60 1.16 10.26
C HIS A 24 2.31 2.48 10.62
N SER A 25 2.06 3.50 9.83
CA SER A 25 2.67 4.84 10.01
C SER A 25 1.79 5.80 10.81
N LEU A 26 0.72 5.31 11.47
CA LEU A 26 -0.20 6.17 12.22
C LEU A 26 0.51 7.22 13.08
N PRO A 27 -0.01 8.44 13.15
CA PRO A 27 -1.30 8.91 12.61
C PRO A 27 -1.29 9.23 11.11
N TYR A 28 -0.18 8.97 10.42
CA TYR A 28 -0.02 9.27 8.99
C TYR A 28 -0.46 8.10 8.12
N ILE A 29 -0.88 8.43 6.91
CA ILE A 29 -1.19 7.46 5.86
C ILE A 29 0.11 7.05 5.16
N SER A 30 0.27 5.75 4.92
CA SER A 30 1.30 5.14 4.09
C SER A 30 0.77 3.85 3.50
N GLY A 31 1.47 3.27 2.55
CA GLY A 31 1.08 1.98 1.98
C GLY A 31 1.01 0.87 3.02
N ASP A 32 1.96 0.81 3.97
CA ASP A 32 1.89 -0.17 5.06
C ASP A 32 0.76 0.14 6.06
N THR A 33 0.26 1.38 6.13
CA THR A 33 -0.96 1.71 6.89
C THR A 33 -2.18 1.04 6.23
N PHE A 34 -2.39 1.21 4.92
CA PHE A 34 -3.47 0.53 4.21
C PHE A 34 -3.37 -0.98 4.30
N ARG A 35 -2.13 -1.52 4.14
CA ARG A 35 -1.87 -2.94 4.28
C ARG A 35 -2.29 -3.49 5.65
N ASN A 36 -2.00 -2.79 6.73
CA ASN A 36 -2.31 -3.25 8.09
C ASN A 36 -3.79 -3.09 8.46
N TYR A 37 -4.52 -2.19 7.81
CA TYR A 37 -5.97 -2.08 7.96
C TYR A 37 -6.74 -3.14 7.18
N SER A 38 -6.10 -3.74 6.17
CA SER A 38 -6.72 -4.76 5.36
C SER A 38 -6.72 -6.10 6.08
N LYS A 39 -7.84 -6.78 6.05
CA LYS A 39 -8.01 -8.09 6.70
C LYS A 39 -7.20 -9.18 5.99
N TYR A 40 -7.12 -9.11 4.68
CA TYR A 40 -6.36 -10.02 3.84
C TYR A 40 -5.30 -9.26 3.07
N VAL A 41 -4.14 -9.88 2.91
CA VAL A 41 -2.99 -9.29 2.25
C VAL A 41 -2.43 -10.26 1.22
N PHE A 42 -2.26 -9.78 -0.02
CA PHE A 42 -1.57 -10.47 -1.09
C PHE A 42 -0.38 -9.61 -1.54
N ASP A 43 0.78 -9.98 -1.08
CA ASP A 43 2.03 -9.30 -1.40
C ASP A 43 3.19 -10.31 -1.51
N GLU A 44 4.41 -9.82 -1.62
CA GLU A 44 5.61 -10.63 -1.76
C GLU A 44 5.89 -11.57 -0.58
N VAL A 45 5.20 -11.38 0.55
CA VAL A 45 5.41 -12.16 1.78
C VAL A 45 4.18 -12.86 2.29
N LYS A 46 2.99 -12.35 1.97
CA LYS A 46 1.73 -12.87 2.47
C LYS A 46 0.79 -13.26 1.35
N THR A 47 0.10 -14.34 1.58
CA THR A 47 -1.06 -14.77 0.82
C THR A 47 -2.16 -15.22 1.77
N PHE A 48 -3.35 -15.49 1.27
CA PHE A 48 -4.48 -15.91 2.08
C PHE A 48 -5.32 -16.95 1.33
N ASN A 49 -6.22 -17.62 2.02
CA ASN A 49 -7.20 -18.49 1.38
C ASN A 49 -8.38 -17.64 0.86
N PRO A 50 -8.61 -17.58 -0.46
CA PRO A 50 -9.68 -16.75 -1.04
C PRO A 50 -11.09 -17.08 -0.53
N LYS A 51 -11.32 -18.32 -0.11
CA LYS A 51 -12.62 -18.77 0.43
C LYS A 51 -12.98 -18.14 1.77
N ASP A 52 -11.98 -17.61 2.49
CA ASP A 52 -12.19 -16.97 3.80
C ASP A 52 -12.68 -15.52 3.69
N VAL A 53 -12.60 -14.92 2.50
CA VAL A 53 -13.05 -13.54 2.25
C VAL A 53 -14.56 -13.48 2.37
N LYS A 54 -15.05 -12.64 3.28
CA LYS A 54 -16.46 -12.39 3.52
C LYS A 54 -16.92 -11.09 2.87
N LYS A 55 -18.22 -10.89 2.80
CA LYS A 55 -18.83 -9.67 2.28
C LYS A 55 -18.29 -8.44 3.04
N ASN A 56 -17.90 -7.43 2.30
CA ASN A 56 -17.33 -6.16 2.75
C ASN A 56 -15.93 -6.27 3.42
N ASP A 57 -15.30 -7.43 3.39
CA ASP A 57 -13.89 -7.52 3.81
C ASP A 57 -12.99 -6.69 2.90
N VAL A 58 -11.87 -6.23 3.45
CA VAL A 58 -10.87 -5.47 2.72
C VAL A 58 -9.69 -6.38 2.39
N VAL A 59 -9.33 -6.41 1.11
CA VAL A 59 -8.18 -7.14 0.58
C VAL A 59 -7.14 -6.12 0.09
N PHE A 60 -5.92 -6.25 0.57
CA PHE A 60 -4.77 -5.49 0.10
C PHE A 60 -3.97 -6.30 -0.91
N VAL A 61 -3.55 -5.67 -1.98
CA VAL A 61 -2.68 -6.25 -3.01
C VAL A 61 -1.51 -5.30 -3.28
N ASN A 62 -0.28 -5.82 -3.29
CA ASN A 62 0.84 -5.06 -3.82
C ASN A 62 0.60 -4.80 -5.31
N SER A 63 0.69 -3.55 -5.78
CA SER A 63 0.32 -3.18 -7.15
C SER A 63 1.14 -3.92 -8.21
N GLU A 64 2.39 -4.32 -7.94
CA GLU A 64 3.17 -5.18 -8.84
C GLU A 64 2.53 -6.55 -9.08
N LEU A 65 1.77 -7.04 -8.11
CA LEU A 65 1.17 -8.37 -8.14
C LEU A 65 -0.29 -8.37 -8.58
N VAL A 66 -0.82 -7.24 -9.04
CA VAL A 66 -2.23 -7.10 -9.42
C VAL A 66 -2.63 -8.14 -10.48
N GLU A 67 -1.86 -8.29 -11.55
CA GLU A 67 -2.18 -9.26 -12.62
C GLU A 67 -2.17 -10.70 -12.08
N LEU A 68 -1.17 -11.04 -11.26
CA LEU A 68 -1.08 -12.36 -10.62
C LEU A 68 -2.26 -12.60 -9.69
N TYR A 69 -2.63 -11.60 -8.88
CA TYR A 69 -3.79 -11.65 -7.99
C TYR A 69 -5.08 -11.96 -8.76
N PHE A 70 -5.33 -11.25 -9.85
CA PHE A 70 -6.51 -11.47 -10.69
C PHE A 70 -6.49 -12.83 -11.38
N LYS A 71 -5.33 -13.40 -11.64
CA LYS A 71 -5.19 -14.74 -12.24
C LYS A 71 -5.44 -15.87 -11.24
N ILE A 72 -4.96 -15.75 -9.99
CA ILE A 72 -4.90 -16.92 -9.09
C ILE A 72 -5.77 -16.81 -7.83
N GLN A 73 -6.06 -15.60 -7.34
CA GLN A 73 -6.79 -15.37 -6.10
C GLN A 73 -8.23 -14.89 -6.36
N ASN A 74 -8.37 -13.78 -7.10
CA ASN A 74 -9.65 -13.15 -7.34
C ASN A 74 -10.72 -14.10 -7.90
N PRO A 75 -10.45 -15.02 -8.87
CA PRO A 75 -11.48 -15.94 -9.39
C PRO A 75 -12.07 -16.89 -8.36
N LYS A 76 -11.39 -17.08 -7.24
CA LYS A 76 -11.82 -17.98 -6.16
C LYS A 76 -12.58 -17.26 -5.04
N ILE A 77 -12.67 -15.94 -5.08
CA ILE A 77 -13.43 -15.13 -4.11
C ILE A 77 -14.85 -15.00 -4.62
N VAL A 78 -15.80 -15.56 -3.86
CA VAL A 78 -17.22 -15.57 -4.24
C VAL A 78 -18.02 -14.43 -3.62
N ASN A 79 -17.54 -13.86 -2.52
CA ASN A 79 -18.23 -12.79 -1.82
C ASN A 79 -17.79 -11.42 -2.35
N LYS A 80 -18.69 -10.43 -2.22
CA LYS A 80 -18.37 -9.04 -2.55
C LYS A 80 -17.42 -8.43 -1.51
N TYR A 81 -16.33 -7.77 -1.95
CA TYR A 81 -15.28 -7.24 -1.10
C TYR A 81 -14.72 -5.91 -1.66
N ILE A 82 -13.90 -5.23 -0.86
CA ILE A 82 -13.21 -4.00 -1.23
C ILE A 82 -11.75 -4.35 -1.54
N LEU A 83 -11.22 -3.84 -2.65
CA LEU A 83 -9.83 -4.03 -3.05
C LEU A 83 -9.02 -2.75 -2.80
N ILE A 84 -7.83 -2.88 -2.23
CA ILE A 84 -6.83 -1.82 -2.14
C ILE A 84 -5.56 -2.31 -2.83
N SER A 85 -5.02 -1.53 -3.78
CA SER A 85 -3.71 -1.77 -4.38
C SER A 85 -2.76 -0.62 -4.09
N HIS A 86 -1.56 -0.96 -3.59
CA HIS A 86 -0.59 0.03 -3.12
C HIS A 86 0.83 -0.57 -3.03
N ASN A 87 1.78 0.21 -2.50
CA ASN A 87 3.17 -0.20 -2.22
C ASN A 87 4.03 -0.52 -3.46
N SER A 88 3.76 0.13 -4.57
CA SER A 88 4.54 0.02 -5.78
C SER A 88 4.46 1.31 -6.59
N ASP A 89 5.44 1.56 -7.43
CA ASP A 89 5.45 2.66 -8.39
C ASP A 89 4.67 2.30 -9.68
N LYS A 90 4.16 1.07 -9.80
CA LYS A 90 3.35 0.64 -10.95
C LYS A 90 2.08 1.47 -11.04
N SER A 91 1.89 2.12 -12.19
CA SER A 91 0.63 2.73 -12.56
C SER A 91 -0.40 1.67 -12.98
N LEU A 92 -1.65 1.90 -12.61
CA LEU A 92 -2.77 1.06 -13.05
C LEU A 92 -3.48 1.71 -14.21
N SER A 93 -3.31 1.12 -15.37
CA SER A 93 -3.92 1.53 -16.63
C SER A 93 -5.37 1.05 -16.75
N LYS A 94 -6.09 1.56 -17.75
CA LYS A 94 -7.41 1.04 -18.09
C LYS A 94 -7.44 -0.47 -18.33
N LYS A 95 -6.34 -1.04 -18.87
CA LYS A 95 -6.21 -2.49 -19.07
C LYS A 95 -6.22 -3.25 -17.75
N ASP A 96 -5.48 -2.75 -16.74
CA ASP A 96 -5.45 -3.37 -15.41
C ASP A 96 -6.83 -3.28 -14.73
N LEU A 97 -7.50 -2.15 -14.89
CA LEU A 97 -8.82 -1.91 -14.29
C LEU A 97 -9.93 -2.79 -14.92
N ASN A 98 -9.79 -3.17 -16.18
CA ASN A 98 -10.71 -4.10 -16.85
C ASN A 98 -10.67 -5.52 -16.25
N LEU A 99 -9.67 -5.84 -15.43
CA LEU A 99 -9.61 -7.10 -14.69
C LEU A 99 -10.64 -7.16 -13.53
N LYS A 100 -11.17 -6.01 -13.11
CA LYS A 100 -12.17 -5.92 -12.04
C LYS A 100 -13.44 -6.67 -12.43
N ASN A 101 -13.83 -7.62 -11.58
CA ASN A 101 -15.10 -8.33 -11.68
C ASN A 101 -16.17 -7.73 -10.74
N GLU A 102 -17.38 -8.24 -10.82
CA GLU A 102 -18.54 -7.80 -10.02
C GLU A 102 -18.42 -8.05 -8.51
N ASN A 103 -17.50 -8.94 -8.09
CA ASN A 103 -17.27 -9.21 -6.68
C ASN A 103 -16.45 -8.10 -5.99
N ILE A 104 -15.76 -7.26 -6.74
CA ILE A 104 -15.08 -6.09 -6.19
C ILE A 104 -16.07 -4.93 -6.13
N ILE A 105 -16.51 -4.57 -4.93
CA ILE A 105 -17.43 -3.46 -4.69
C ILE A 105 -16.79 -2.16 -5.16
N HIS A 106 -15.60 -1.89 -4.66
CA HIS A 106 -14.81 -0.71 -4.99
C HIS A 106 -13.32 -1.04 -4.94
N TRP A 107 -12.55 -0.44 -5.86
CA TRP A 107 -11.11 -0.60 -5.91
C TRP A 107 -10.40 0.73 -5.64
N PHE A 108 -9.74 0.83 -4.50
CA PHE A 108 -8.87 1.94 -4.14
C PHE A 108 -7.44 1.66 -4.63
N ALA A 109 -6.87 2.57 -5.40
CA ALA A 109 -5.59 2.33 -6.05
C ALA A 109 -4.63 3.53 -5.89
N GLN A 110 -3.37 3.22 -5.62
CA GLN A 110 -2.27 4.16 -5.82
C GLN A 110 -1.93 4.24 -7.32
N ASN A 111 -1.50 5.40 -7.81
CA ASN A 111 -1.03 5.61 -9.18
C ASN A 111 -2.05 5.15 -10.25
N LEU A 112 -3.23 5.74 -10.23
CA LEU A 112 -4.32 5.45 -11.16
C LEU A 112 -4.18 6.36 -12.39
N GLU A 113 -4.14 5.78 -13.61
CA GLU A 113 -4.04 6.52 -14.87
C GLU A 113 -5.39 6.99 -15.43
N VAL A 114 -6.48 6.68 -14.74
CA VAL A 114 -7.82 7.10 -15.12
C VAL A 114 -8.45 7.94 -14.01
N GLU A 115 -9.45 8.72 -14.35
CA GLU A 115 -10.23 9.47 -13.36
C GLU A 115 -10.98 8.53 -12.41
N SER A 116 -11.15 8.96 -11.17
CA SER A 116 -11.96 8.24 -10.19
C SER A 116 -13.42 8.14 -10.65
N SER A 117 -14.06 7.04 -10.29
CA SER A 117 -15.45 6.73 -10.63
C SER A 117 -16.13 6.01 -9.47
N ASP A 118 -17.38 5.61 -9.64
CA ASP A 118 -18.11 4.79 -8.65
C ASP A 118 -17.45 3.41 -8.40
N ALA A 119 -16.58 2.96 -9.31
CA ALA A 119 -15.91 1.67 -9.20
C ALA A 119 -14.46 1.77 -8.74
N PHE A 120 -13.82 2.93 -8.90
CA PHE A 120 -12.40 3.16 -8.67
C PHE A 120 -12.13 4.50 -8.01
N SER A 121 -11.22 4.54 -7.05
CA SER A 121 -10.75 5.81 -6.46
C SER A 121 -9.24 5.81 -6.31
N LEU A 122 -8.65 6.94 -6.69
CA LEU A 122 -7.26 7.23 -6.39
C LEU A 122 -7.10 7.43 -4.89
N ILE A 123 -6.11 6.78 -4.30
CA ILE A 123 -5.70 7.01 -2.91
C ILE A 123 -4.28 7.55 -2.86
N PRO A 124 -3.97 8.39 -1.86
CA PRO A 124 -2.65 9.03 -1.78
C PRO A 124 -1.55 8.00 -1.52
N ILE A 125 -0.39 8.23 -2.09
CA ILE A 125 0.82 7.47 -1.78
C ILE A 125 1.17 7.58 -0.28
N GLY A 126 0.85 8.71 0.33
CA GLY A 126 1.11 8.98 1.73
C GLY A 126 2.59 9.27 2.01
N ILE A 127 2.98 9.06 3.27
CA ILE A 127 4.40 9.16 3.65
C ILE A 127 5.11 7.84 3.42
N GLU A 128 6.43 7.88 3.43
CA GLU A 128 7.26 6.68 3.35
C GLU A 128 6.87 5.64 4.43
N ASN A 129 6.84 4.38 4.06
CA ASN A 129 6.55 3.29 4.97
C ASN A 129 7.54 3.27 6.14
N LYS A 130 7.05 3.16 7.36
CA LYS A 130 7.86 3.20 8.59
C LYS A 130 8.95 2.13 8.67
N ARG A 131 8.82 1.07 7.88
CA ARG A 131 9.86 0.04 7.74
C ARG A 131 11.18 0.58 7.18
N TRP A 132 11.14 1.67 6.39
CA TRP A 132 12.31 2.33 5.82
C TRP A 132 12.96 3.32 6.79
N LEU A 133 13.00 3.00 8.07
CA LEU A 133 13.54 3.84 9.15
C LEU A 133 14.98 4.33 8.91
N ARG A 134 15.75 3.65 8.06
CA ARG A 134 17.13 4.05 7.74
C ARG A 134 17.21 5.45 7.12
N TYR A 135 16.18 5.87 6.42
CA TYR A 135 16.13 7.18 5.76
C TYR A 135 15.68 8.30 6.71
N GLY A 136 15.20 7.97 7.89
CA GLY A 136 14.89 8.92 8.97
C GLY A 136 13.75 9.89 8.66
N LEU A 137 13.07 9.75 7.52
CA LEU A 137 12.06 10.69 7.06
C LEU A 137 10.87 10.77 8.00
N ASN A 138 10.43 9.65 8.55
CA ASN A 138 9.29 9.60 9.48
C ASN A 138 9.49 10.40 10.79
N GLN A 139 10.72 10.74 11.14
CA GLN A 139 11.01 11.54 12.34
C GLN A 139 11.05 13.05 12.04
N ARG A 140 11.12 13.44 10.77
CA ARG A 140 11.22 14.83 10.35
C ARG A 140 9.87 15.54 10.26
N PHE A 141 8.78 14.79 10.26
CA PHE A 141 7.42 15.33 10.27
C PHE A 141 6.94 15.80 11.66
N LYS A 142 7.86 16.20 12.53
CA LYS A 142 7.48 16.98 13.71
C LYS A 142 6.98 18.33 13.22
N ILE A 143 5.66 18.48 13.16
CA ILE A 143 5.02 19.74 12.83
C ILE A 143 5.42 20.75 13.90
N LYS A 144 6.30 21.68 13.54
CA LYS A 144 6.51 22.90 14.32
C LYS A 144 5.29 23.79 14.06
N ASN A 145 4.56 24.14 15.11
CA ASN A 145 3.30 24.89 15.04
C ASN A 145 3.40 26.31 14.44
N ASN A 146 4.58 26.78 14.04
CA ASN A 146 4.78 28.11 13.49
C ASN A 146 5.26 28.06 12.04
N LYS A 147 4.47 27.51 11.15
CA LYS A 147 4.74 27.60 9.71
C LYS A 147 4.25 28.94 9.17
N THR A 148 5.17 29.84 8.89
CA THR A 148 4.90 31.14 8.23
C THR A 148 5.06 31.08 6.71
N LYS A 149 5.44 29.92 6.14
CA LYS A 149 5.66 29.75 4.69
C LYS A 149 4.95 28.51 4.18
N PHE A 150 4.27 28.63 3.04
CA PHE A 150 3.80 27.49 2.25
C PHE A 150 4.98 26.90 1.48
N ILE A 151 5.16 25.59 1.55
CA ILE A 151 6.12 24.88 0.71
C ILE A 151 5.29 24.27 -0.43
N ILE A 152 5.56 24.71 -1.64
CA ILE A 152 5.06 24.06 -2.86
C ILE A 152 6.20 23.15 -3.33
N ALA A 153 5.96 21.83 -3.35
CA ALA A 153 6.85 20.89 -3.98
C ALA A 153 6.41 20.72 -5.43
N SER A 154 7.28 21.03 -6.37
CA SER A 154 7.08 20.74 -7.79
C SER A 154 7.96 19.56 -8.14
N PHE A 155 7.38 18.54 -8.74
CA PHE A 155 8.11 17.40 -9.30
C PHE A 155 8.10 17.57 -10.82
N ASN A 156 9.28 17.55 -11.42
CA ASN A 156 9.38 17.43 -12.87
C ASN A 156 9.18 15.95 -13.22
N GLU A 157 8.32 15.70 -14.16
CA GLU A 157 8.28 14.39 -14.84
C GLU A 157 9.57 14.24 -15.66
N PHE A 158 10.26 13.12 -15.48
CA PHE A 158 11.42 12.75 -16.27
C PHE A 158 11.01 11.88 -17.43
#